data_35a744daf01ac1281b54d809d2f44af1
#
_entry.id   35a744daf01ac1281b54d809d2f44af1
#
_cell.length_a   1.000
_cell.length_b   1.000
_cell.length_c   1.000
_cell.angle_alpha   90.00
_cell.angle_beta   90.00
_cell.angle_gamma   90.00
#
_symmetry.space_group_name_H-M   'P 1'
#
loop_
_entity.id
_entity.type
_entity.pdbx_description
1 polymer ?
#
loop_
_entity_poly.entity_id
_entity_poly.type
_entity_poly.pdbx_seq_one_letter_code
_entity_poly.pdbx_strand_id
1 'polypeptide(L)'
;MVKKDSLIKGTLILALAALTARALGLFQRIPLDYMLGTEGSNAFTDANQIYLNLLIVATAGFPSAISKMVSERHALGRPDEAKRIFHAGLVFGAAAGLILAVALYMLAPAYANLSKGEGSVLAVRAIAPALLFFPIIAMMRGYYQGRQMMAAGGTSQIVEQFLRVLLGIGLGLIVIQLGWGERWVAAAVSFGTVFGGIGALIVMLRFGRRLKRQDEAEQFSGVGGAEASAALMGSRRNAGSRKPLKYRSIYREIFAMSLPAIVTSMAVNLVYLFDTALIPRLTESYYGLQMALDIKKDFGIKAISLAGIPPILAIALGSSIIPIIASAYSLRNMNVVQRQASMVMRIVCFTGVPIALLLSIASFSITGLLFKGTSGYEVVAALTAGTILQITMMTSNSILYGMSKQRVSMRHTLIGLGLKVVASIALAPLIGVFGMIIGSTVCFAAVTLLNLRHINREVKLVVFGKRWLPYIAAVAISALAGWGAEYAVLELSKGLPAKLSYFLAAGTAAIVVGGLYFVLLIMLRVITADDISSLPGRLRKPFQRLMKLVPGGRLKAGG
;
A
#
# COMPACT_ATOMS: atom_id res chain seq x y z
N MET A 1 2.04 8.65 31.60
CA MET A 1 0.91 7.77 31.20
C MET A 1 0.88 7.65 29.69
N VAL A 2 0.87 6.43 29.13
CA VAL A 2 0.60 6.25 27.71
C VAL A 2 -0.91 6.43 27.54
N LYS A 3 -1.33 7.51 26.89
CA LYS A 3 -2.73 7.87 26.72
C LYS A 3 -3.36 6.85 25.74
N LYS A 4 -4.48 6.23 26.10
CA LYS A 4 -5.27 5.43 25.15
C LYS A 4 -5.70 6.35 24.02
N ASP A 5 -5.42 5.96 22.78
CA ASP A 5 -5.81 6.73 21.62
C ASP A 5 -7.32 6.57 21.37
N SER A 6 -8.04 7.65 21.12
CA SER A 6 -9.39 7.50 20.59
C SER A 6 -9.33 6.81 19.22
N LEU A 7 -10.34 6.03 18.87
CA LEU A 7 -10.37 5.23 17.63
C LEU A 7 -10.03 6.08 16.39
N ILE A 8 -10.63 7.26 16.29
CA ILE A 8 -10.43 8.20 15.16
C ILE A 8 -8.98 8.72 15.16
N LYS A 9 -8.47 9.17 16.32
CA LYS A 9 -7.10 9.69 16.44
C LYS A 9 -6.07 8.60 16.15
N GLY A 10 -6.28 7.40 16.65
CA GLY A 10 -5.39 6.27 16.44
C GLY A 10 -5.32 5.83 14.98
N THR A 11 -6.46 5.77 14.29
CA THR A 11 -6.53 5.46 12.85
C THR A 11 -5.79 6.52 12.03
N LEU A 12 -5.95 7.80 12.37
CA LEU A 12 -5.24 8.90 11.71
C LEU A 12 -3.73 8.81 11.90
N ILE A 13 -3.27 8.48 13.11
CA ILE A 13 -1.83 8.29 13.40
C ILE A 13 -1.26 7.16 12.55
N LEU A 14 -1.94 6.02 12.47
CA LEU A 14 -1.48 4.89 11.64
C LEU A 14 -1.47 5.24 10.15
N ALA A 15 -2.49 5.94 9.67
CA ALA A 15 -2.58 6.35 8.27
C ALA A 15 -1.44 7.33 7.90
N LEU A 16 -1.19 8.34 8.74
CA LEU A 16 -0.09 9.29 8.55
C LEU A 16 1.27 8.60 8.61
N ALA A 17 1.47 7.68 9.55
CA ALA A 17 2.71 6.92 9.65
C ALA A 17 2.96 6.05 8.42
N ALA A 18 1.92 5.37 7.92
CA ALA A 18 2.01 4.57 6.70
C ALA A 18 2.29 5.44 5.47
N LEU A 19 1.69 6.63 5.37
CA LEU A 19 1.93 7.60 4.30
C LEU A 19 3.38 8.09 4.33
N THR A 20 3.88 8.48 5.51
CA THR A 20 5.26 8.93 5.69
C THR A 20 6.26 7.83 5.34
N ALA A 21 6.01 6.61 5.80
CA ALA A 21 6.87 5.47 5.49
C ALA A 21 6.92 5.18 3.97
N ARG A 22 5.79 5.30 3.27
CA ARG A 22 5.76 5.14 1.80
C ARG A 22 6.48 6.25 1.08
N ALA A 23 6.32 7.51 1.51
CA ALA A 23 7.05 8.64 0.95
C ALA A 23 8.56 8.44 1.10
N LEU A 24 9.04 8.06 2.28
CA LEU A 24 10.45 7.76 2.51
C LEU A 24 10.96 6.62 1.61
N GLY A 25 10.16 5.57 1.41
CA GLY A 25 10.51 4.47 0.52
C GLY A 25 10.60 4.88 -0.95
N LEU A 26 9.77 5.82 -1.39
CA LEU A 26 9.85 6.41 -2.72
C LEU A 26 11.13 7.25 -2.87
N PHE A 27 11.40 8.12 -1.91
CA PHE A 27 12.60 8.96 -1.90
C PHE A 27 13.89 8.13 -1.90
N GLN A 28 13.91 6.94 -1.31
CA GLN A 28 15.06 6.04 -1.37
C GLN A 28 15.45 5.68 -2.81
N ARG A 29 14.49 5.55 -3.71
CA ARG A 29 14.74 5.08 -5.08
C ARG A 29 15.44 6.12 -5.96
N ILE A 30 15.26 7.39 -5.66
CA ILE A 30 15.91 8.49 -6.39
C ILE A 30 17.44 8.38 -6.27
N PRO A 31 18.07 8.43 -5.07
CA PRO A 31 19.52 8.28 -4.97
C PRO A 31 20.03 6.93 -5.48
N LEU A 32 19.23 5.86 -5.40
CA LEU A 32 19.64 4.56 -5.92
C LEU A 32 19.85 4.56 -7.44
N ASP A 33 19.05 5.29 -8.21
CA ASP A 33 19.24 5.40 -9.66
C ASP A 33 20.56 6.13 -10.04
N TYR A 34 21.05 7.00 -9.14
CA TYR A 34 22.33 7.66 -9.31
C TYR A 34 23.52 6.80 -8.86
N MET A 35 23.30 5.93 -7.85
CA MET A 35 24.35 5.10 -7.24
C MET A 35 24.58 3.78 -7.98
N LEU A 36 23.55 3.24 -8.64
CA LEU A 36 23.55 1.90 -9.22
C LEU A 36 23.40 1.95 -10.74
N GLY A 37 24.18 1.16 -11.43
CA GLY A 37 23.98 0.85 -12.85
C GLY A 37 22.87 -0.19 -13.05
N THR A 38 22.84 -0.83 -14.22
CA THR A 38 21.80 -1.81 -14.57
C THR A 38 21.84 -3.04 -13.67
N GLU A 39 23.03 -3.59 -13.42
CA GLU A 39 23.19 -4.81 -12.62
C GLU A 39 22.78 -4.58 -11.16
N GLY A 40 23.31 -3.54 -10.52
CA GLY A 40 23.01 -3.22 -9.12
C GLY A 40 21.54 -2.86 -8.91
N SER A 41 20.94 -2.11 -9.83
CA SER A 41 19.52 -1.74 -9.78
C SER A 41 18.60 -2.95 -9.90
N ASN A 42 18.92 -3.89 -10.80
CA ASN A 42 18.18 -5.14 -10.94
C ASN A 42 18.34 -6.02 -9.70
N ALA A 43 19.54 -6.13 -9.14
CA ALA A 43 19.81 -6.88 -7.91
C ALA A 43 19.01 -6.32 -6.71
N PHE A 44 18.99 -5.00 -6.53
CA PHE A 44 18.19 -4.35 -5.50
C PHE A 44 16.70 -4.56 -5.72
N THR A 45 16.20 -4.42 -6.96
CA THR A 45 14.79 -4.61 -7.30
C THR A 45 14.34 -6.02 -6.99
N ASP A 46 15.10 -7.03 -7.40
CA ASP A 46 14.83 -8.44 -7.14
C ASP A 46 14.76 -8.73 -5.63
N ALA A 47 15.77 -8.28 -4.88
CA ALA A 47 15.80 -8.45 -3.43
C ALA A 47 14.58 -7.79 -2.74
N ASN A 48 14.26 -6.58 -3.15
CA ASN A 48 13.14 -5.83 -2.56
C ASN A 48 11.78 -6.44 -2.91
N GLN A 49 11.58 -6.92 -4.14
CA GLN A 49 10.28 -7.48 -4.56
C GLN A 49 9.99 -8.82 -3.90
N ILE A 50 10.95 -9.75 -3.86
CA ILE A 50 10.75 -11.03 -3.19
C ILE A 50 10.57 -10.81 -1.67
N TYR A 51 11.36 -9.92 -1.08
CA TYR A 51 11.22 -9.56 0.33
C TYR A 51 9.84 -8.99 0.66
N LEU A 52 9.33 -8.03 -0.13
CA LEU A 52 8.01 -7.44 0.10
C LEU A 52 6.88 -8.48 0.04
N ASN A 53 6.96 -9.45 -0.86
CA ASN A 53 5.98 -10.52 -0.93
C ASN A 53 6.02 -11.43 0.31
N LEU A 54 7.22 -11.84 0.74
CA LEU A 54 7.37 -12.65 1.94
C LEU A 54 7.00 -11.87 3.21
N LEU A 55 7.30 -10.57 3.25
CA LEU A 55 6.87 -9.68 4.33
C LEU A 55 5.34 -9.65 4.46
N ILE A 56 4.61 -9.56 3.35
CA ILE A 56 3.14 -9.57 3.37
C ILE A 56 2.61 -10.92 3.87
N VAL A 57 3.19 -12.04 3.42
CA VAL A 57 2.83 -13.36 3.96
C VAL A 57 2.98 -13.40 5.48
N ALA A 58 4.06 -12.82 6.00
CA ALA A 58 4.35 -12.83 7.43
C ALA A 58 3.55 -11.81 8.25
N THR A 59 3.08 -10.72 7.63
CA THR A 59 2.53 -9.57 8.36
C THR A 59 1.10 -9.21 8.00
N ALA A 60 0.60 -9.55 6.81
CA ALA A 60 -0.76 -9.20 6.40
C ALA A 60 -1.81 -10.03 7.14
N GLY A 61 -2.81 -9.35 7.69
CA GLY A 61 -3.93 -9.99 8.38
C GLY A 61 -3.64 -10.45 9.82
N PHE A 62 -2.41 -10.86 10.14
CA PHE A 62 -2.05 -11.32 11.49
C PHE A 62 -2.20 -10.24 12.57
N PRO A 63 -1.70 -8.99 12.37
CA PRO A 63 -1.91 -7.93 13.35
C PRO A 63 -3.38 -7.64 13.60
N SER A 64 -4.21 -7.66 12.56
CA SER A 64 -5.65 -7.41 12.67
C SER A 64 -6.36 -8.52 13.44
N ALA A 65 -6.00 -9.79 13.21
CA ALA A 65 -6.54 -10.92 13.92
C ALA A 65 -6.18 -10.87 15.41
N ILE A 66 -4.90 -10.65 15.73
CA ILE A 66 -4.43 -10.51 17.11
C ILE A 66 -5.09 -9.31 17.78
N SER A 67 -5.16 -8.17 17.12
CA SER A 67 -5.79 -6.96 17.62
C SER A 67 -7.25 -7.21 18.01
N LYS A 68 -8.02 -7.88 17.15
CA LYS A 68 -9.41 -8.25 17.43
C LYS A 68 -9.51 -9.17 18.63
N MET A 69 -8.77 -10.29 18.64
CA MET A 69 -8.80 -11.28 19.71
C MET A 69 -8.39 -10.68 21.06
N VAL A 70 -7.34 -9.85 21.07
CA VAL A 70 -6.86 -9.16 22.28
C VAL A 70 -7.90 -8.17 22.80
N SER A 71 -8.47 -7.35 21.91
CA SER A 71 -9.52 -6.38 22.28
C SER A 71 -10.75 -7.07 22.87
N GLU A 72 -11.23 -8.16 22.26
CA GLU A 72 -12.35 -8.96 22.78
C GLU A 72 -12.07 -9.53 24.17
N ARG A 73 -10.85 -10.08 24.40
CA ARG A 73 -10.49 -10.63 25.72
C ARG A 73 -10.38 -9.55 26.80
N HIS A 74 -9.85 -8.37 26.45
CA HIS A 74 -9.83 -7.24 27.37
C HIS A 74 -11.24 -6.74 27.70
N ALA A 75 -12.14 -6.64 26.71
CA ALA A 75 -13.53 -6.23 26.91
C ALA A 75 -14.30 -7.22 27.83
N LEU A 76 -13.94 -8.52 27.77
CA LEU A 76 -14.50 -9.57 28.63
C LEU A 76 -13.84 -9.67 30.02
N GLY A 77 -12.91 -8.76 30.37
CA GLY A 77 -12.19 -8.81 31.63
C GLY A 77 -11.21 -9.98 31.76
N ARG A 78 -10.64 -10.47 30.65
CA ARG A 78 -9.74 -11.64 30.60
C ARG A 78 -8.34 -11.27 30.10
N PRO A 79 -7.58 -10.46 30.82
CA PRO A 79 -6.26 -9.99 30.41
C PRO A 79 -5.23 -11.13 30.27
N ASP A 80 -5.38 -12.22 31.04
CA ASP A 80 -4.46 -13.37 30.97
C ASP A 80 -4.62 -14.16 29.66
N GLU A 81 -5.84 -14.28 29.14
CA GLU A 81 -6.08 -14.85 27.83
C GLU A 81 -5.49 -13.97 26.72
N ALA A 82 -5.59 -12.64 26.85
CA ALA A 82 -4.98 -11.69 25.92
C ALA A 82 -3.44 -11.80 25.92
N LYS A 83 -2.81 -11.95 27.10
CA LYS A 83 -1.36 -12.21 27.20
C LYS A 83 -0.98 -13.54 26.54
N ARG A 84 -1.81 -14.58 26.71
CA ARG A 84 -1.58 -15.90 26.09
C ARG A 84 -1.66 -15.82 24.56
N ILE A 85 -2.61 -15.05 24.01
CA ILE A 85 -2.71 -14.79 22.57
C ILE A 85 -1.44 -14.06 22.08
N PHE A 86 -0.96 -13.08 22.82
CA PHE A 86 0.26 -12.36 22.50
C PHE A 86 1.49 -13.26 22.47
N HIS A 87 1.69 -14.12 23.48
CA HIS A 87 2.80 -15.08 23.49
C HIS A 87 2.70 -16.08 22.32
N ALA A 88 1.50 -16.60 22.04
CA ALA A 88 1.27 -17.46 20.88
C ALA A 88 1.66 -16.75 19.57
N GLY A 89 1.27 -15.48 19.44
CA GLY A 89 1.66 -14.63 18.30
C GLY A 89 3.17 -14.45 18.19
N LEU A 90 3.86 -14.17 19.28
CA LEU A 90 5.33 -14.00 19.27
C LEU A 90 6.05 -15.29 18.87
N VAL A 91 5.65 -16.43 19.43
CA VAL A 91 6.22 -17.74 19.04
C VAL A 91 5.99 -18.04 17.56
N PHE A 92 4.76 -17.80 17.08
CA PHE A 92 4.47 -17.92 15.66
C PHE A 92 5.31 -16.96 14.80
N GLY A 93 5.40 -15.69 15.21
CA GLY A 93 6.20 -14.68 14.50
C GLY A 93 7.68 -15.05 14.44
N ALA A 94 8.25 -15.55 15.53
CA ALA A 94 9.64 -16.00 15.56
C ALA A 94 9.87 -17.23 14.65
N ALA A 95 9.01 -18.24 14.72
CA ALA A 95 9.11 -19.42 13.89
C ALA A 95 8.91 -19.09 12.39
N ALA A 96 7.88 -18.31 12.06
CA ALA A 96 7.62 -17.86 10.69
C ALA A 96 8.78 -17.01 10.15
N GLY A 97 9.31 -16.08 10.96
CA GLY A 97 10.45 -15.25 10.60
C GLY A 97 11.70 -16.08 10.29
N LEU A 98 12.01 -17.05 11.13
CA LEU A 98 13.14 -17.94 10.92
C LEU A 98 12.98 -18.78 9.62
N ILE A 99 11.81 -19.41 9.45
CA ILE A 99 11.52 -20.22 8.26
C ILE A 99 11.63 -19.38 6.99
N LEU A 100 11.02 -18.18 6.98
CA LEU A 100 11.05 -17.29 5.81
C LEU A 100 12.44 -16.74 5.53
N ALA A 101 13.22 -16.39 6.56
CA ALA A 101 14.58 -15.92 6.38
C ALA A 101 15.50 -17.00 5.80
N VAL A 102 15.43 -18.22 6.34
CA VAL A 102 16.18 -19.37 5.83
C VAL A 102 15.73 -19.72 4.41
N ALA A 103 14.43 -19.78 4.17
CA ALA A 103 13.88 -20.08 2.84
C ALA A 103 14.35 -19.03 1.81
N LEU A 104 14.30 -17.73 2.14
CA LEU A 104 14.77 -16.67 1.24
C LEU A 104 16.26 -16.78 0.96
N TYR A 105 17.06 -17.05 1.99
CA TYR A 105 18.52 -17.21 1.84
C TYR A 105 18.87 -18.40 0.93
N MET A 106 18.18 -19.54 1.10
CA MET A 106 18.40 -20.75 0.30
C MET A 106 17.86 -20.67 -1.12
N LEU A 107 16.69 -19.99 -1.31
CA LEU A 107 16.05 -19.84 -2.62
C LEU A 107 16.65 -18.70 -3.45
N ALA A 108 17.56 -17.89 -2.88
CA ALA A 108 18.18 -16.76 -3.59
C ALA A 108 18.80 -17.14 -4.94
N PRO A 109 19.59 -18.25 -5.09
CA PRO A 109 20.14 -18.63 -6.38
C PRO A 109 19.07 -19.04 -7.40
N ALA A 110 18.03 -19.77 -6.96
CA ALA A 110 16.95 -20.19 -7.84
C ALA A 110 16.16 -18.99 -8.38
N TYR A 111 15.91 -17.98 -7.53
CA TYR A 111 15.27 -16.75 -7.95
C TYR A 111 16.16 -15.93 -8.90
N ALA A 112 17.45 -15.81 -8.62
CA ALA A 112 18.40 -15.10 -9.49
C ALA A 112 18.48 -15.74 -10.89
N ASN A 113 18.48 -17.07 -10.96
CA ASN A 113 18.39 -17.80 -12.23
C ASN A 113 17.08 -17.53 -12.96
N LEU A 114 15.96 -17.48 -12.24
CA LEU A 114 14.65 -17.17 -12.82
C LEU A 114 14.61 -15.77 -13.42
N SER A 115 15.17 -14.78 -12.71
CA SER A 115 15.15 -13.36 -13.10
C SER A 115 16.31 -12.96 -14.03
N LYS A 116 17.15 -13.93 -14.45
CA LYS A 116 18.39 -13.70 -15.21
C LYS A 116 19.29 -12.62 -14.58
N GLY A 117 19.27 -12.53 -13.25
CA GLY A 117 20.01 -11.53 -12.46
C GLY A 117 21.07 -12.19 -11.59
N GLU A 118 22.21 -12.60 -12.13
CA GLU A 118 23.28 -13.29 -11.37
C GLU A 118 23.74 -12.48 -10.14
N GLY A 119 23.80 -11.15 -10.24
CA GLY A 119 24.12 -10.25 -9.14
C GLY A 119 23.09 -10.18 -8.02
N SER A 120 21.86 -10.68 -8.24
CA SER A 120 20.75 -10.58 -7.27
C SER A 120 20.94 -11.49 -6.05
N VAL A 121 21.71 -12.58 -6.15
CA VAL A 121 21.90 -13.55 -5.04
C VAL A 121 22.40 -12.86 -3.79
N LEU A 122 23.40 -11.97 -3.93
CA LEU A 122 24.01 -11.28 -2.80
C LEU A 122 23.02 -10.33 -2.11
N ALA A 123 22.30 -9.54 -2.90
CA ALA A 123 21.29 -8.60 -2.39
C ALA A 123 20.10 -9.33 -1.73
N VAL A 124 19.63 -10.44 -2.30
CA VAL A 124 18.56 -11.28 -1.73
C VAL A 124 19.00 -11.92 -0.40
N ARG A 125 20.24 -12.42 -0.33
CA ARG A 125 20.79 -12.95 0.92
C ARG A 125 21.01 -11.87 1.98
N ALA A 126 21.43 -10.68 1.58
CA ALA A 126 21.65 -9.55 2.49
C ALA A 126 20.34 -9.06 3.14
N ILE A 127 19.21 -9.10 2.44
CA ILE A 127 17.91 -8.68 2.99
C ILE A 127 17.23 -9.79 3.83
N ALA A 128 17.60 -11.05 3.66
CA ALA A 128 16.92 -12.18 4.31
C ALA A 128 16.87 -12.09 5.86
N PRO A 129 17.92 -11.64 6.58
CA PRO A 129 17.86 -11.51 8.04
C PRO A 129 16.80 -10.53 8.54
N ALA A 130 16.34 -9.59 7.70
CA ALA A 130 15.26 -8.68 8.08
C ALA A 130 13.95 -9.43 8.40
N LEU A 131 13.69 -10.55 7.72
CA LEU A 131 12.51 -11.38 7.97
C LEU A 131 12.47 -12.02 9.36
N LEU A 132 13.60 -12.10 10.07
CA LEU A 132 13.61 -12.56 11.47
C LEU A 132 12.84 -11.61 12.38
N PHE A 133 12.87 -10.32 12.11
CA PHE A 133 12.31 -9.28 12.98
C PHE A 133 10.85 -8.94 12.63
N PHE A 134 10.52 -8.85 11.34
CA PHE A 134 9.24 -8.28 10.91
C PHE A 134 7.99 -9.06 11.35
N PRO A 135 7.95 -10.39 11.33
CA PRO A 135 6.78 -11.11 11.83
C PRO A 135 6.58 -10.89 13.33
N ILE A 136 7.65 -10.84 14.11
CA ILE A 136 7.60 -10.54 15.56
C ILE A 136 7.04 -9.13 15.78
N ILE A 137 7.57 -8.14 15.05
CA ILE A 137 7.11 -6.75 15.11
C ILE A 137 5.63 -6.66 14.74
N ALA A 138 5.18 -7.39 13.72
CA ALA A 138 3.79 -7.42 13.31
C ALA A 138 2.86 -7.94 14.41
N MET A 139 3.25 -9.02 15.11
CA MET A 139 2.49 -9.55 16.25
C MET A 139 2.43 -8.53 17.40
N MET A 140 3.54 -7.84 17.70
CA MET A 140 3.58 -6.78 18.70
C MET A 140 2.69 -5.59 18.32
N ARG A 141 2.73 -5.15 17.04
CA ARG A 141 1.84 -4.09 16.53
C ARG A 141 0.37 -4.48 16.72
N GLY A 142 0.00 -5.72 16.39
CA GLY A 142 -1.36 -6.24 16.59
C GLY A 142 -1.80 -6.20 18.05
N TYR A 143 -0.93 -6.63 18.96
CA TYR A 143 -1.21 -6.59 20.39
C TYR A 143 -1.44 -5.16 20.92
N TYR A 144 -0.54 -4.22 20.59
CA TYR A 144 -0.68 -2.83 21.04
C TYR A 144 -1.90 -2.15 20.41
N GLN A 145 -2.21 -2.46 19.14
CA GLN A 145 -3.41 -1.97 18.50
C GLN A 145 -4.68 -2.49 19.21
N GLY A 146 -4.71 -3.77 19.62
CA GLY A 146 -5.78 -4.34 20.42
C GLY A 146 -5.93 -3.69 21.81
N ARG A 147 -4.84 -3.14 22.36
CA ARG A 147 -4.80 -2.33 23.57
C ARG A 147 -5.08 -0.83 23.34
N GLN A 148 -5.51 -0.42 22.15
CA GLN A 148 -5.75 0.98 21.74
C GLN A 148 -4.51 1.88 21.82
N MET A 149 -3.31 1.31 21.62
CA MET A 149 -2.03 2.03 21.59
C MET A 149 -1.50 2.12 20.15
N MET A 150 -2.21 2.85 19.31
CA MET A 150 -1.91 2.91 17.86
C MET A 150 -0.63 3.70 17.56
N ALA A 151 -0.28 4.64 18.43
CA ALA A 151 0.97 5.40 18.32
C ALA A 151 2.21 4.49 18.31
N ALA A 152 2.20 3.36 19.06
CA ALA A 152 3.30 2.41 19.06
C ALA A 152 3.58 1.84 17.65
N GLY A 153 2.52 1.39 16.97
CA GLY A 153 2.59 0.88 15.61
C GLY A 153 3.09 1.93 14.62
N GLY A 154 2.50 3.12 14.65
CA GLY A 154 2.87 4.22 13.76
C GLY A 154 4.32 4.66 13.94
N THR A 155 4.76 4.89 15.19
CA THR A 155 6.16 5.28 15.48
C THR A 155 7.14 4.21 15.00
N SER A 156 6.82 2.93 15.21
CA SER A 156 7.71 1.85 14.78
C SER A 156 7.87 1.80 13.25
N GLN A 157 6.80 2.08 12.49
CA GLN A 157 6.87 2.13 11.03
C GLN A 157 7.73 3.28 10.51
N ILE A 158 7.62 4.45 11.14
CA ILE A 158 8.44 5.62 10.74
C ILE A 158 9.91 5.35 11.03
N VAL A 159 10.25 4.86 12.23
CA VAL A 159 11.63 4.55 12.63
C VAL A 159 12.21 3.45 11.74
N GLU A 160 11.44 2.39 11.47
CA GLU A 160 11.80 1.32 10.54
C GLU A 160 12.25 1.87 9.19
N GLN A 161 11.38 2.68 8.58
CA GLN A 161 11.64 3.18 7.24
C GLN A 161 12.76 4.21 7.21
N PHE A 162 12.83 5.07 8.24
CA PHE A 162 13.91 6.06 8.35
C PHE A 162 15.28 5.40 8.46
N LEU A 163 15.44 4.42 9.36
CA LEU A 163 16.72 3.70 9.52
C LEU A 163 17.07 2.86 8.30
N ARG A 164 16.07 2.22 7.68
CA ARG A 164 16.25 1.48 6.43
C ARG A 164 16.84 2.36 5.33
N VAL A 165 16.26 3.54 5.12
CA VAL A 165 16.70 4.47 4.09
C VAL A 165 18.04 5.06 4.41
N LEU A 166 18.20 5.62 5.62
CA LEU A 166 19.41 6.32 6.04
C LEU A 166 20.62 5.38 6.05
N LEU A 167 20.51 4.24 6.75
CA LEU A 167 21.62 3.29 6.87
C LEU A 167 21.83 2.50 5.58
N GLY A 168 20.79 2.20 4.82
CA GLY A 168 20.92 1.53 3.55
C GLY A 168 21.70 2.39 2.54
N ILE A 169 21.33 3.67 2.37
CA ILE A 169 22.06 4.59 1.50
C ILE A 169 23.46 4.84 2.04
N GLY A 170 23.62 5.05 3.35
CA GLY A 170 24.93 5.28 3.97
C GLY A 170 25.90 4.12 3.74
N LEU A 171 25.46 2.88 3.96
CA LEU A 171 26.27 1.68 3.67
C LEU A 171 26.57 1.55 2.18
N GLY A 172 25.60 1.84 1.30
CA GLY A 172 25.83 1.83 -0.15
C GLY A 172 26.93 2.82 -0.56
N LEU A 173 26.92 4.04 -0.02
CA LEU A 173 27.96 5.05 -0.29
C LEU A 173 29.34 4.60 0.20
N ILE A 174 29.43 3.98 1.38
CA ILE A 174 30.67 3.43 1.90
C ILE A 174 31.22 2.36 0.94
N VAL A 175 30.36 1.44 0.48
CA VAL A 175 30.78 0.37 -0.44
C VAL A 175 31.21 0.91 -1.81
N ILE A 176 30.59 2.01 -2.30
CA ILE A 176 31.05 2.72 -3.50
C ILE A 176 32.46 3.26 -3.30
N GLN A 177 32.75 3.92 -2.18
CA GLN A 177 34.08 4.46 -1.87
C GLN A 177 35.13 3.35 -1.75
N LEU A 178 34.75 2.15 -1.28
CA LEU A 178 35.62 0.98 -1.20
C LEU A 178 35.87 0.30 -2.56
N GLY A 179 35.12 0.68 -3.61
CA GLY A 179 35.29 0.13 -4.96
C GLY A 179 34.87 -1.34 -5.13
N TRP A 180 33.97 -1.87 -4.27
CA TRP A 180 33.58 -3.29 -4.29
C TRP A 180 32.66 -3.68 -5.43
N GLY A 181 32.13 -2.71 -6.20
CA GLY A 181 31.26 -2.92 -7.34
C GLY A 181 29.76 -2.97 -7.01
N GLU A 182 28.95 -2.89 -8.06
CA GLU A 182 27.49 -2.67 -7.96
C GLU A 182 26.72 -3.76 -7.18
N ARG A 183 27.16 -5.02 -7.27
CA ARG A 183 26.54 -6.15 -6.55
C ARG A 183 26.61 -5.96 -5.04
N TRP A 184 27.75 -5.50 -4.55
CA TRP A 184 27.96 -5.22 -3.14
C TRP A 184 27.22 -3.95 -2.68
N VAL A 185 27.14 -2.94 -3.53
CA VAL A 185 26.35 -1.73 -3.24
C VAL A 185 24.86 -2.10 -3.09
N ALA A 186 24.32 -2.89 -4.02
CA ALA A 186 22.94 -3.37 -3.94
C ALA A 186 22.68 -4.21 -2.67
N ALA A 187 23.62 -5.07 -2.30
CA ALA A 187 23.56 -5.86 -1.08
C ALA A 187 23.59 -4.98 0.19
N ALA A 188 24.50 -4.00 0.24
CA ALA A 188 24.63 -3.07 1.37
C ALA A 188 23.36 -2.23 1.57
N VAL A 189 22.79 -1.70 0.49
CA VAL A 189 21.53 -0.97 0.53
C VAL A 189 20.39 -1.88 1.00
N SER A 190 20.32 -3.12 0.51
CA SER A 190 19.31 -4.10 0.92
C SER A 190 19.44 -4.48 2.39
N PHE A 191 20.68 -4.59 2.90
CA PHE A 191 20.96 -4.86 4.30
C PHE A 191 20.49 -3.74 5.24
N GLY A 192 20.36 -2.50 4.75
CA GLY A 192 19.73 -1.40 5.47
C GLY A 192 18.35 -1.75 6.03
N THR A 193 17.63 -2.69 5.40
CA THR A 193 16.33 -3.18 5.88
C THR A 193 16.44 -3.92 7.22
N VAL A 194 17.57 -4.58 7.50
CA VAL A 194 17.83 -5.27 8.77
C VAL A 194 17.90 -4.25 9.91
N PHE A 195 18.59 -3.14 9.70
CA PHE A 195 18.65 -2.05 10.69
C PHE A 195 17.28 -1.39 10.92
N GLY A 196 16.48 -1.26 9.84
CA GLY A 196 15.08 -0.84 9.96
C GLY A 196 14.29 -1.76 10.90
N GLY A 197 14.42 -3.08 10.71
CA GLY A 197 13.79 -4.09 11.57
C GLY A 197 14.25 -4.01 13.01
N ILE A 198 15.57 -3.89 13.26
CA ILE A 198 16.13 -3.73 14.61
C ILE A 198 15.58 -2.46 15.28
N GLY A 199 15.57 -1.32 14.58
CA GLY A 199 15.03 -0.08 15.09
C GLY A 199 13.55 -0.17 15.45
N ALA A 200 12.74 -0.77 14.60
CA ALA A 200 11.33 -1.01 14.85
C ALA A 200 11.11 -1.91 16.07
N LEU A 201 11.91 -2.98 16.21
CA LEU A 201 11.85 -3.88 17.35
C LEU A 201 12.19 -3.16 18.66
N ILE A 202 13.24 -2.32 18.68
CA ILE A 202 13.62 -1.51 19.84
C ILE A 202 12.46 -0.60 20.25
N VAL A 203 11.80 0.05 19.30
CA VAL A 203 10.61 0.88 19.57
C VAL A 203 9.52 0.04 20.22
N MET A 204 9.21 -1.13 19.64
CA MET A 204 8.18 -2.03 20.19
C MET A 204 8.49 -2.49 21.61
N LEU A 205 9.73 -2.86 21.88
CA LEU A 205 10.17 -3.27 23.22
C LEU A 205 10.08 -2.13 24.24
N ARG A 206 10.44 -0.90 23.85
CA ARG A 206 10.27 0.29 24.71
C ARG A 206 8.81 0.55 25.06
N PHE A 207 7.90 0.44 24.09
CA PHE A 207 6.47 0.55 24.36
C PHE A 207 5.96 -0.60 25.25
N GLY A 208 6.47 -1.81 25.07
CA GLY A 208 6.15 -2.96 25.91
C GLY A 208 6.53 -2.75 27.38
N ARG A 209 7.75 -2.24 27.62
CA ARG A 209 8.21 -1.90 28.99
C ARG A 209 7.34 -0.80 29.62
N ARG A 210 6.94 0.21 28.86
CA ARG A 210 6.04 1.28 29.34
C ARG A 210 4.66 0.73 29.67
N LEU A 211 4.10 -0.13 28.83
CA LEU A 211 2.81 -0.75 29.07
C LEU A 211 2.82 -1.62 30.33
N LYS A 212 3.88 -2.45 30.50
CA LYS A 212 4.03 -3.30 31.68
C LYS A 212 4.05 -2.47 32.98
N ARG A 213 4.83 -1.37 33.01
CA ARG A 213 4.87 -0.44 34.14
C ARG A 213 3.51 0.21 34.44
N GLN A 214 2.70 0.48 33.41
CA GLN A 214 1.36 1.02 33.62
C GLN A 214 0.40 -0.03 34.15
N ASP A 215 0.41 -1.24 33.60
CA ASP A 215 -0.41 -2.35 34.09
C ASP A 215 -0.07 -2.66 35.58
N GLU A 216 1.21 -2.58 35.97
CA GLU A 216 1.67 -2.72 37.34
C GLU A 216 1.18 -1.56 38.22
N ALA A 217 1.31 -0.30 37.77
CA ALA A 217 0.86 0.88 38.52
C ALA A 217 -0.67 0.91 38.70
N GLU A 218 -1.45 0.50 37.71
CA GLU A 218 -2.91 0.36 37.83
C GLU A 218 -3.32 -0.72 38.82
N GLN A 219 -2.53 -1.80 38.96
CA GLN A 219 -2.74 -2.83 39.97
C GLN A 219 -2.43 -2.34 41.38
N PHE A 220 -1.41 -1.48 41.55
CA PHE A 220 -0.99 -0.95 42.88
C PHE A 220 -1.84 0.24 43.34
N SER A 221 -2.37 1.05 42.41
CA SER A 221 -3.05 2.30 42.79
C SER A 221 -4.46 2.12 43.34
N GLY A 222 -5.05 0.92 43.26
CA GLY A 222 -6.38 0.66 43.83
C GLY A 222 -7.52 1.56 43.29
N VAL A 223 -7.24 2.39 42.30
CA VAL A 223 -8.16 3.38 41.72
C VAL A 223 -9.04 2.72 40.66
N GLY A 224 -9.69 1.66 41.06
CA GLY A 224 -10.91 1.20 40.46
C GLY A 224 -11.86 1.01 41.63
N GLY A 225 -12.84 1.87 41.76
CA GLY A 225 -13.75 1.88 42.89
C GLY A 225 -14.27 0.50 43.26
N ALA A 226 -14.84 0.36 44.43
CA ALA A 226 -15.33 -0.91 45.01
C ALA A 226 -16.13 -1.78 44.02
N GLU A 227 -16.78 -1.17 43.04
CA GLU A 227 -17.49 -1.86 41.93
C GLU A 227 -16.56 -2.58 40.94
N ALA A 228 -15.42 -1.97 40.56
CA ALA A 228 -14.42 -2.62 39.69
C ALA A 228 -13.67 -3.74 40.43
N SER A 229 -13.42 -3.57 41.75
CA SER A 229 -12.85 -4.62 42.62
C SER A 229 -13.86 -5.76 42.82
N ALA A 230 -15.13 -5.50 42.98
CA ALA A 230 -16.19 -6.51 43.05
C ALA A 230 -16.38 -7.27 41.74
N ALA A 231 -16.33 -6.57 40.61
CA ALA A 231 -16.36 -7.19 39.26
C ALA A 231 -15.11 -8.05 38.99
N LEU A 232 -13.91 -7.61 39.44
CA LEU A 232 -12.66 -8.37 39.35
C LEU A 232 -12.63 -9.56 40.32
N MET A 233 -13.20 -9.44 41.54
CA MET A 233 -13.32 -10.55 42.49
C MET A 233 -14.40 -11.56 42.03
N GLY A 234 -15.52 -11.12 41.48
CA GLY A 234 -16.51 -11.98 40.84
C GLY A 234 -15.97 -12.70 39.60
N SER A 235 -15.15 -12.04 38.80
CA SER A 235 -14.46 -12.63 37.64
C SER A 235 -13.37 -13.62 38.08
N ARG A 236 -12.60 -13.35 39.14
CA ARG A 236 -11.61 -14.30 39.72
C ARG A 236 -12.25 -15.56 40.31
N ARG A 237 -13.39 -15.43 40.99
CA ARG A 237 -14.15 -16.59 41.51
C ARG A 237 -14.66 -17.51 40.39
N ASN A 238 -15.05 -16.93 39.23
CA ASN A 238 -15.44 -17.68 38.05
C ASN A 238 -14.27 -18.15 37.16
N ALA A 239 -13.05 -17.61 37.35
CA ALA A 239 -11.86 -18.02 36.58
C ALA A 239 -11.30 -19.40 37.03
N GLY A 240 -11.59 -19.83 38.25
CA GLY A 240 -11.11 -21.11 38.77
C GLY A 240 -11.67 -22.36 38.08
N SER A 241 -12.71 -22.24 37.22
CA SER A 241 -13.39 -23.37 36.58
C SER A 241 -13.26 -23.43 35.05
N ARG A 242 -12.56 -22.48 34.39
CA ARG A 242 -12.50 -22.46 32.92
C ARG A 242 -11.18 -22.97 32.40
N LYS A 243 -11.23 -23.99 31.52
CA LYS A 243 -10.06 -24.52 30.81
C LYS A 243 -9.39 -23.39 30.01
N PRO A 244 -8.06 -23.21 30.15
CA PRO A 244 -7.33 -22.18 29.43
C PRO A 244 -7.45 -22.39 27.92
N LEU A 245 -7.52 -21.30 27.15
CA LEU A 245 -7.56 -21.34 25.68
C LEU A 245 -6.42 -22.21 25.13
N LYS A 246 -6.76 -23.24 24.37
CA LYS A 246 -5.74 -24.09 23.74
C LYS A 246 -5.03 -23.33 22.63
N TYR A 247 -3.71 -23.42 22.52
CA TYR A 247 -2.91 -22.82 21.45
C TYR A 247 -3.42 -23.17 20.06
N ARG A 248 -3.84 -24.43 19.85
CA ARG A 248 -4.44 -24.88 18.58
C ARG A 248 -5.67 -24.06 18.18
N SER A 249 -6.51 -23.69 19.12
CA SER A 249 -7.69 -22.84 18.85
C SER A 249 -7.27 -21.42 18.47
N ILE A 250 -6.26 -20.86 19.18
CA ILE A 250 -5.72 -19.53 18.88
C ILE A 250 -5.17 -19.50 17.46
N TYR A 251 -4.31 -20.44 17.08
CA TYR A 251 -3.75 -20.50 15.73
C TYR A 251 -4.80 -20.71 14.65
N ARG A 252 -5.78 -21.61 14.88
CA ARG A 252 -6.87 -21.83 13.91
C ARG A 252 -7.65 -20.53 13.64
N GLU A 253 -7.96 -19.78 14.67
CA GLU A 253 -8.69 -18.51 14.56
C GLU A 253 -7.85 -17.44 13.84
N ILE A 254 -6.57 -17.30 14.20
CA ILE A 254 -5.64 -16.38 13.55
C ILE A 254 -5.54 -16.69 12.05
N PHE A 255 -5.28 -17.97 11.67
CA PHE A 255 -5.14 -18.36 10.25
C PHE A 255 -6.44 -18.19 9.46
N ALA A 256 -7.59 -18.55 10.05
CA ALA A 256 -8.88 -18.41 9.38
C ALA A 256 -9.21 -16.95 9.02
N MET A 257 -8.79 -16.00 9.85
CA MET A 257 -8.96 -14.57 9.61
C MET A 257 -7.90 -14.00 8.68
N SER A 258 -6.65 -14.44 8.80
CA SER A 258 -5.51 -13.84 8.11
C SER A 258 -5.37 -14.32 6.66
N LEU A 259 -5.67 -15.59 6.35
CA LEU A 259 -5.41 -16.16 5.02
C LEU A 259 -6.10 -15.42 3.86
N PRO A 260 -7.40 -15.08 3.93
CA PRO A 260 -8.03 -14.30 2.87
C PRO A 260 -7.44 -12.89 2.72
N ALA A 261 -7.05 -12.28 3.84
CA ALA A 261 -6.42 -10.95 3.84
C ALA A 261 -5.01 -10.99 3.23
N ILE A 262 -4.23 -12.03 3.49
CA ILE A 262 -2.89 -12.23 2.90
C ILE A 262 -3.00 -12.28 1.38
N VAL A 263 -3.83 -13.17 0.83
CA VAL A 263 -3.95 -13.37 -0.62
C VAL A 263 -4.34 -12.08 -1.34
N THR A 264 -5.33 -11.36 -0.83
CA THR A 264 -5.76 -10.09 -1.46
C THR A 264 -4.76 -8.96 -1.28
N SER A 265 -4.05 -8.91 -0.16
CA SER A 265 -3.00 -7.89 0.07
C SER A 265 -1.75 -8.14 -0.78
N MET A 266 -1.49 -9.40 -1.13
CA MET A 266 -0.39 -9.78 -2.02
C MET A 266 -0.66 -9.46 -3.49
N ALA A 267 -1.91 -9.27 -3.91
CA ALA A 267 -2.29 -9.17 -5.32
C ALA A 267 -1.37 -8.27 -6.15
N VAL A 268 -1.21 -7.02 -5.73
CA VAL A 268 -0.39 -6.03 -6.43
C VAL A 268 1.10 -6.40 -6.40
N ASN A 269 1.59 -6.84 -5.24
CA ASN A 269 3.00 -7.19 -5.09
C ASN A 269 3.36 -8.48 -5.84
N LEU A 270 2.44 -9.44 -5.95
CA LEU A 270 2.62 -10.63 -6.79
C LEU A 270 2.66 -10.27 -8.27
N VAL A 271 1.82 -9.33 -8.72
CA VAL A 271 1.87 -8.81 -10.09
C VAL A 271 3.26 -8.21 -10.37
N TYR A 272 3.75 -7.34 -9.51
CA TYR A 272 5.06 -6.71 -9.70
C TYR A 272 6.24 -7.69 -9.54
N LEU A 273 6.12 -8.68 -8.63
CA LEU A 273 7.12 -9.75 -8.51
C LEU A 273 7.20 -10.59 -9.79
N PHE A 274 6.04 -10.96 -10.34
CA PHE A 274 5.95 -11.69 -11.61
C PHE A 274 6.59 -10.89 -12.74
N ASP A 275 6.27 -9.59 -12.84
CA ASP A 275 6.83 -8.73 -13.86
C ASP A 275 8.35 -8.62 -13.73
N THR A 276 8.87 -8.24 -12.55
CA THR A 276 10.31 -8.08 -12.36
C THR A 276 11.09 -9.37 -12.54
N ALA A 277 10.53 -10.51 -12.13
CA ALA A 277 11.18 -11.81 -12.27
C ALA A 277 11.21 -12.29 -13.74
N LEU A 278 10.18 -11.99 -14.53
CA LEU A 278 9.99 -12.59 -15.84
C LEU A 278 10.19 -11.61 -17.02
N ILE A 279 10.34 -10.30 -16.81
CA ILE A 279 10.65 -9.35 -17.90
C ILE A 279 11.82 -9.87 -18.75
N PRO A 280 13.02 -10.23 -18.21
CA PRO A 280 14.10 -10.66 -19.06
C PRO A 280 13.80 -11.93 -19.87
N ARG A 281 13.06 -12.88 -19.28
CA ARG A 281 12.75 -14.15 -19.95
C ARG A 281 11.66 -14.03 -21.01
N LEU A 282 10.61 -13.27 -20.72
CA LEU A 282 9.45 -13.18 -21.63
C LEU A 282 9.64 -12.14 -22.74
N THR A 283 10.56 -11.19 -22.55
CA THR A 283 10.77 -10.12 -23.52
C THR A 283 12.12 -10.20 -24.26
N GLU A 284 12.97 -11.19 -23.93
CA GLU A 284 14.26 -11.40 -24.58
C GLU A 284 14.14 -11.62 -26.09
N SER A 285 13.11 -12.36 -26.53
CA SER A 285 12.83 -12.59 -27.95
C SER A 285 12.49 -11.31 -28.72
N TYR A 286 11.94 -10.31 -28.01
CA TYR A 286 11.52 -9.04 -28.59
C TYR A 286 12.63 -7.98 -28.55
N TYR A 287 13.38 -7.86 -27.44
CA TYR A 287 14.35 -6.78 -27.22
C TYR A 287 15.81 -7.26 -27.27
N GLY A 288 16.07 -8.55 -27.11
CA GLY A 288 17.38 -9.07 -26.71
C GLY A 288 17.62 -8.94 -25.20
N LEU A 289 18.57 -9.71 -24.66
CA LEU A 289 18.78 -9.84 -23.22
C LEU A 289 19.21 -8.51 -22.56
N GLN A 290 20.18 -7.79 -23.16
CA GLN A 290 20.70 -6.56 -22.55
C GLN A 290 19.62 -5.48 -22.42
N MET A 291 18.85 -5.24 -23.49
CA MET A 291 17.76 -4.27 -23.46
C MET A 291 16.63 -4.69 -22.51
N ALA A 292 16.34 -5.99 -22.40
CA ALA A 292 15.36 -6.50 -21.45
C ALA A 292 15.80 -6.27 -19.98
N LEU A 293 17.10 -6.36 -19.70
CA LEU A 293 17.67 -6.05 -18.38
C LEU A 293 17.62 -4.54 -18.07
N ASP A 294 17.86 -3.68 -19.05
CA ASP A 294 17.73 -2.22 -18.89
C ASP A 294 16.26 -1.81 -18.66
N ILE A 295 15.33 -2.42 -19.40
CA ILE A 295 13.89 -2.22 -19.19
C ILE A 295 13.48 -2.70 -17.79
N LYS A 296 13.98 -3.85 -17.31
CA LYS A 296 13.73 -4.34 -15.95
C LYS A 296 14.22 -3.35 -14.89
N LYS A 297 15.41 -2.75 -15.08
CA LYS A 297 15.92 -1.67 -14.22
C LYS A 297 14.95 -0.50 -14.14
N ASP A 298 14.55 0.05 -15.30
CA ASP A 298 13.66 1.20 -15.37
C ASP A 298 12.26 0.87 -14.81
N PHE A 299 11.75 -0.34 -15.08
CA PHE A 299 10.52 -0.84 -14.49
C PHE A 299 10.62 -0.92 -12.96
N GLY A 300 11.70 -1.51 -12.43
CA GLY A 300 11.89 -1.74 -11.00
C GLY A 300 12.16 -0.46 -10.20
N ILE A 301 13.06 0.40 -10.67
CA ILE A 301 13.47 1.61 -9.93
C ILE A 301 12.49 2.76 -10.17
N LYS A 302 12.13 3.04 -11.44
CA LYS A 302 11.36 4.22 -11.82
C LYS A 302 9.85 3.94 -11.86
N ALA A 303 9.41 2.97 -12.68
CA ALA A 303 8.00 2.76 -12.95
C ALA A 303 7.21 2.30 -11.71
N ILE A 304 7.68 1.28 -10.98
CA ILE A 304 7.02 0.82 -9.74
C ILE A 304 7.00 1.93 -8.69
N SER A 305 8.03 2.77 -8.63
CA SER A 305 8.10 3.86 -7.65
C SER A 305 7.00 4.89 -7.88
N LEU A 306 6.86 5.36 -9.11
CA LEU A 306 5.87 6.35 -9.48
C LEU A 306 4.44 5.75 -9.48
N ALA A 307 4.28 4.52 -9.99
CA ALA A 307 3.02 3.79 -9.95
C ALA A 307 2.53 3.47 -8.51
N GLY A 308 3.42 3.54 -7.52
CA GLY A 308 3.07 3.39 -6.10
C GLY A 308 2.36 4.61 -5.49
N ILE A 309 2.35 5.77 -6.14
CA ILE A 309 1.79 7.03 -5.60
C ILE A 309 0.25 7.02 -5.60
N PRO A 310 -0.46 6.79 -6.73
CA PRO A 310 -1.93 6.84 -6.75
C PRO A 310 -2.60 5.86 -5.76
N PRO A 311 -2.11 4.61 -5.56
CA PRO A 311 -2.69 3.66 -4.61
C PRO A 311 -2.67 4.10 -3.15
N ILE A 312 -1.80 5.04 -2.76
CA ILE A 312 -1.72 5.52 -1.36
C ILE A 312 -3.06 6.05 -0.87
N LEU A 313 -3.75 6.82 -1.72
CA LEU A 313 -5.07 7.36 -1.40
C LEU A 313 -6.13 6.27 -1.28
N ALA A 314 -6.12 5.28 -2.18
CA ALA A 314 -7.04 4.15 -2.13
C ALA A 314 -6.88 3.32 -0.84
N ILE A 315 -5.64 3.14 -0.37
CA ILE A 315 -5.34 2.44 0.90
C ILE A 315 -5.88 3.24 2.10
N ALA A 316 -5.63 4.55 2.13
CA ALA A 316 -6.09 5.42 3.21
C ALA A 316 -7.62 5.45 3.30
N LEU A 317 -8.31 5.61 2.17
CA LEU A 317 -9.76 5.59 2.09
C LEU A 317 -10.33 4.19 2.39
N GLY A 318 -9.69 3.13 1.90
CA GLY A 318 -10.08 1.75 2.16
C GLY A 318 -10.06 1.42 3.64
N SER A 319 -9.02 1.81 4.37
CA SER A 319 -8.91 1.58 5.82
C SER A 319 -10.00 2.29 6.62
N SER A 320 -10.44 3.46 6.16
CA SER A 320 -11.49 4.26 6.82
C SER A 320 -12.89 3.75 6.52
N ILE A 321 -13.14 3.23 5.32
CA ILE A 321 -14.48 2.83 4.89
C ILE A 321 -14.89 1.44 5.38
N ILE A 322 -13.92 0.54 5.59
CA ILE A 322 -14.18 -0.84 6.05
C ILE A 322 -15.05 -0.87 7.32
N PRO A 323 -14.71 -0.17 8.43
CA PRO A 323 -15.53 -0.21 9.64
C PRO A 323 -16.91 0.43 9.46
N ILE A 324 -17.03 1.46 8.62
CA ILE A 324 -18.30 2.14 8.35
C ILE A 324 -19.26 1.20 7.62
N ILE A 325 -18.77 0.55 6.55
CA ILE A 325 -19.57 -0.44 5.81
C ILE A 325 -19.90 -1.65 6.70
N ALA A 326 -18.93 -2.14 7.49
CA ALA A 326 -19.16 -3.29 8.35
C ALA A 326 -20.26 -3.04 9.39
N SER A 327 -20.26 -1.88 10.03
CA SER A 327 -21.31 -1.48 10.96
C SER A 327 -22.68 -1.39 10.27
N ALA A 328 -22.77 -0.71 9.13
CA ALA A 328 -24.02 -0.58 8.38
C ALA A 328 -24.54 -1.94 7.87
N TYR A 329 -23.63 -2.79 7.38
CA TYR A 329 -23.97 -4.12 6.86
C TYR A 329 -24.48 -5.05 7.97
N SER A 330 -23.86 -5.03 9.16
CA SER A 330 -24.31 -5.84 10.31
C SER A 330 -25.68 -5.43 10.82
N LEU A 331 -26.02 -4.14 10.72
CA LEU A 331 -27.35 -3.59 11.03
C LEU A 331 -28.37 -3.78 9.89
N ARG A 332 -28.00 -4.45 8.79
CA ARG A 332 -28.80 -4.62 7.56
C ARG A 332 -29.27 -3.29 6.94
N ASN A 333 -28.57 -2.19 7.20
CA ASN A 333 -28.88 -0.88 6.60
C ASN A 333 -28.22 -0.76 5.23
N MET A 334 -28.83 -1.41 4.23
CA MET A 334 -28.27 -1.48 2.87
C MET A 334 -28.22 -0.11 2.18
N ASN A 335 -29.06 0.83 2.54
CA ASN A 335 -29.04 2.20 2.01
C ASN A 335 -27.76 2.93 2.40
N VAL A 336 -27.32 2.80 3.66
CA VAL A 336 -26.06 3.38 4.12
C VAL A 336 -24.87 2.68 3.45
N VAL A 337 -24.90 1.33 3.33
CA VAL A 337 -23.87 0.57 2.60
C VAL A 337 -23.76 1.08 1.16
N GLN A 338 -24.88 1.23 0.44
CA GLN A 338 -24.92 1.73 -0.93
C GLN A 338 -24.31 3.13 -1.04
N ARG A 339 -24.76 4.05 -0.18
CA ARG A 339 -24.28 5.45 -0.17
C ARG A 339 -22.77 5.53 0.08
N GLN A 340 -22.29 4.83 1.10
CA GLN A 340 -20.87 4.85 1.48
C GLN A 340 -19.98 4.17 0.45
N ALA A 341 -20.37 3.01 -0.08
CA ALA A 341 -19.64 2.30 -1.12
C ALA A 341 -19.58 3.11 -2.42
N SER A 342 -20.68 3.73 -2.85
CA SER A 342 -20.71 4.60 -4.03
C SER A 342 -19.85 5.85 -3.83
N MET A 343 -19.90 6.46 -2.65
CA MET A 343 -19.14 7.66 -2.30
C MET A 343 -17.63 7.39 -2.31
N VAL A 344 -17.16 6.30 -1.68
CA VAL A 344 -15.72 5.99 -1.66
C VAL A 344 -15.18 5.71 -3.05
N MET A 345 -15.93 5.01 -3.90
CA MET A 345 -15.53 4.78 -5.30
C MET A 345 -15.40 6.10 -6.07
N ARG A 346 -16.35 7.05 -5.89
CA ARG A 346 -16.28 8.39 -6.50
C ARG A 346 -15.07 9.17 -6.01
N ILE A 347 -14.82 9.22 -4.69
CA ILE A 347 -13.68 9.94 -4.12
C ILE A 347 -12.38 9.39 -4.68
N VAL A 348 -12.23 8.07 -4.76
CA VAL A 348 -11.03 7.43 -5.32
C VAL A 348 -10.84 7.80 -6.80
N CYS A 349 -11.92 7.82 -7.60
CA CYS A 349 -11.85 8.27 -8.98
C CYS A 349 -11.48 9.75 -9.08
N PHE A 350 -12.10 10.63 -8.28
CA PHE A 350 -11.83 12.07 -8.33
C PHE A 350 -10.42 12.44 -7.87
N THR A 351 -9.82 11.68 -6.98
CA THR A 351 -8.49 12.00 -6.42
C THR A 351 -7.37 11.17 -7.04
N GLY A 352 -7.61 9.89 -7.29
CA GLY A 352 -6.58 8.97 -7.79
C GLY A 352 -6.35 9.08 -9.29
N VAL A 353 -7.42 9.28 -10.07
CA VAL A 353 -7.30 9.37 -11.54
C VAL A 353 -6.47 10.57 -11.98
N PRO A 354 -6.65 11.81 -11.49
CA PRO A 354 -5.82 12.92 -11.94
C PRO A 354 -4.34 12.75 -11.57
N ILE A 355 -4.02 12.09 -10.45
CA ILE A 355 -2.63 11.78 -10.08
C ILE A 355 -2.04 10.75 -11.05
N ALA A 356 -2.77 9.66 -11.32
CA ALA A 356 -2.33 8.64 -12.27
C ALA A 356 -2.17 9.23 -13.69
N LEU A 357 -3.10 10.08 -14.09
CA LEU A 357 -3.09 10.76 -15.37
C LEU A 357 -1.87 11.69 -15.51
N LEU A 358 -1.59 12.51 -14.50
CA LEU A 358 -0.42 13.38 -14.47
C LEU A 358 0.88 12.57 -14.58
N LEU A 359 1.02 11.50 -13.77
CA LEU A 359 2.21 10.67 -13.78
C LEU A 359 2.39 9.91 -15.10
N SER A 360 1.30 9.60 -15.79
CA SER A 360 1.33 8.96 -17.11
C SER A 360 1.72 9.95 -18.21
N ILE A 361 1.08 11.10 -18.25
CA ILE A 361 1.26 12.10 -19.31
C ILE A 361 2.60 12.79 -19.19
N ALA A 362 2.92 13.31 -18.00
CA ALA A 362 4.18 14.00 -17.73
C ALA A 362 5.31 13.04 -17.32
N SER A 363 5.23 11.78 -17.73
CA SER A 363 6.20 10.73 -17.37
C SER A 363 7.62 11.08 -17.82
N PHE A 364 7.78 11.67 -19.00
CA PHE A 364 9.08 12.10 -19.53
C PHE A 364 9.73 13.14 -18.60
N SER A 365 9.01 14.23 -18.34
CA SER A 365 9.50 15.32 -17.50
C SER A 365 9.68 14.90 -16.04
N ILE A 366 8.76 14.11 -15.48
CA ILE A 366 8.86 13.61 -14.10
C ILE A 366 10.05 12.65 -13.94
N THR A 367 10.23 11.74 -14.90
CA THR A 367 11.37 10.81 -14.89
C THR A 367 12.68 11.57 -15.04
N GLY A 368 12.78 12.49 -16.00
CA GLY A 368 13.95 13.33 -16.19
C GLY A 368 14.26 14.25 -15.00
N LEU A 369 13.25 14.72 -14.28
CA LEU A 369 13.42 15.55 -13.08
C LEU A 369 13.98 14.75 -11.90
N LEU A 370 13.38 13.59 -11.60
CA LEU A 370 13.65 12.84 -10.38
C LEU A 370 14.84 11.90 -10.50
N PHE A 371 15.05 11.29 -11.66
CA PHE A 371 16.05 10.27 -11.89
C PHE A 371 17.22 10.77 -12.73
N LYS A 372 18.22 9.91 -12.93
CA LYS A 372 19.45 10.25 -13.64
C LYS A 372 19.21 10.64 -15.10
N GLY A 373 18.16 10.07 -15.72
CA GLY A 373 17.79 10.35 -17.10
C GLY A 373 16.33 10.04 -17.39
N THR A 374 15.92 10.24 -18.63
CA THR A 374 14.54 10.04 -19.08
C THR A 374 14.24 8.61 -19.54
N SER A 375 15.23 7.71 -19.57
CA SER A 375 15.02 6.32 -20.01
C SER A 375 13.87 5.66 -19.26
N GLY A 376 13.08 4.84 -19.95
CA GLY A 376 11.95 4.11 -19.38
C GLY A 376 10.71 4.96 -19.07
N TYR A 377 10.65 6.23 -19.50
CA TYR A 377 9.48 7.08 -19.29
C TYR A 377 8.20 6.47 -19.89
N GLU A 378 8.30 5.76 -21.01
CA GLU A 378 7.19 5.07 -21.66
C GLU A 378 6.64 3.94 -20.78
N VAL A 379 7.54 3.20 -20.13
CA VAL A 379 7.19 2.15 -19.16
C VAL A 379 6.51 2.77 -17.93
N VAL A 380 7.02 3.91 -17.47
CA VAL A 380 6.40 4.70 -16.39
C VAL A 380 5.01 5.15 -16.80
N ALA A 381 4.85 5.72 -18.01
CA ALA A 381 3.56 6.17 -18.54
C ALA A 381 2.52 5.04 -18.56
N ALA A 382 2.89 3.91 -19.14
CA ALA A 382 2.00 2.77 -19.28
C ALA A 382 1.61 2.18 -17.91
N LEU A 383 2.58 1.98 -17.00
CA LEU A 383 2.32 1.39 -15.69
C LEU A 383 1.46 2.32 -14.82
N THR A 384 1.74 3.63 -14.83
CA THR A 384 0.97 4.62 -14.05
C THR A 384 -0.46 4.78 -14.57
N ALA A 385 -0.68 4.70 -15.90
CA ALA A 385 -2.03 4.63 -16.47
C ALA A 385 -2.81 3.42 -15.94
N GLY A 386 -2.17 2.24 -15.86
CA GLY A 386 -2.76 1.02 -15.30
C GLY A 386 -3.16 1.14 -13.82
N THR A 387 -2.56 2.07 -13.07
CA THR A 387 -2.92 2.28 -11.66
C THR A 387 -4.35 2.79 -11.46
N ILE A 388 -5.01 3.34 -12.47
CA ILE A 388 -6.43 3.72 -12.43
C ILE A 388 -7.29 2.49 -12.10
N LEU A 389 -7.01 1.36 -12.73
CA LEU A 389 -7.72 0.11 -12.45
C LEU A 389 -7.23 -0.55 -11.15
N GLN A 390 -5.97 -0.37 -10.79
CA GLN A 390 -5.44 -0.83 -9.52
C GLN A 390 -6.14 -0.17 -8.32
N ILE A 391 -6.31 1.15 -8.34
CA ILE A 391 -7.00 1.87 -7.24
C ILE A 391 -8.47 1.49 -7.12
N THR A 392 -9.15 1.26 -8.25
CA THR A 392 -10.55 0.79 -8.25
C THR A 392 -10.66 -0.65 -7.74
N MET A 393 -9.71 -1.53 -8.10
CA MET A 393 -9.60 -2.88 -7.54
C MET A 393 -9.42 -2.84 -6.02
N MET A 394 -8.47 -2.07 -5.52
CA MET A 394 -8.19 -1.97 -4.08
C MET A 394 -9.40 -1.43 -3.31
N THR A 395 -10.11 -0.46 -3.87
CA THR A 395 -11.31 0.10 -3.25
C THR A 395 -12.46 -0.89 -3.24
N SER A 396 -12.69 -1.62 -4.34
CA SER A 396 -13.72 -2.67 -4.39
C SER A 396 -13.43 -3.83 -3.43
N ASN A 397 -12.15 -4.20 -3.24
CA ASN A 397 -11.73 -5.15 -2.22
C ASN A 397 -12.08 -4.65 -0.81
N SER A 398 -11.84 -3.36 -0.52
CA SER A 398 -12.16 -2.75 0.79
C SER A 398 -13.68 -2.75 1.07
N ILE A 399 -14.51 -2.52 0.05
CA ILE A 399 -15.98 -2.61 0.15
C ILE A 399 -16.39 -4.04 0.51
N LEU A 400 -15.88 -5.05 -0.21
CA LEU A 400 -16.15 -6.46 0.09
C LEU A 400 -15.69 -6.85 1.49
N TYR A 401 -14.58 -6.30 1.97
CA TYR A 401 -14.11 -6.51 3.34
C TYR A 401 -15.08 -5.94 4.37
N GLY A 402 -15.58 -4.72 4.14
CA GLY A 402 -16.63 -4.14 4.96
C GLY A 402 -17.92 -4.99 4.98
N MET A 403 -18.27 -5.61 3.85
CA MET A 403 -19.41 -6.53 3.74
C MET A 403 -19.12 -7.94 4.28
N SER A 404 -17.98 -8.17 4.95
CA SER A 404 -17.53 -9.49 5.44
C SER A 404 -17.37 -10.56 4.35
N LYS A 405 -17.13 -10.15 3.10
CA LYS A 405 -16.98 -11.03 1.92
C LYS A 405 -15.51 -11.23 1.50
N GLN A 406 -14.58 -11.32 2.46
CA GLN A 406 -13.14 -11.45 2.17
C GLN A 406 -12.81 -12.68 1.31
N ARG A 407 -13.52 -13.80 1.50
CA ARG A 407 -13.32 -15.02 0.70
C ARG A 407 -13.70 -14.83 -0.78
N VAL A 408 -14.69 -13.99 -1.05
CA VAL A 408 -15.09 -13.63 -2.42
C VAL A 408 -14.00 -12.81 -3.08
N SER A 409 -13.53 -11.75 -2.40
CA SER A 409 -12.41 -10.93 -2.86
C SER A 409 -11.16 -11.76 -3.16
N MET A 410 -10.83 -12.74 -2.29
CA MET A 410 -9.71 -13.66 -2.49
C MET A 410 -9.88 -14.48 -3.78
N ARG A 411 -11.07 -15.07 -4.02
CA ARG A 411 -11.34 -15.87 -5.23
C ARG A 411 -11.20 -15.01 -6.50
N HIS A 412 -11.75 -13.81 -6.50
CA HIS A 412 -11.65 -12.89 -7.65
C HIS A 412 -10.19 -12.48 -7.89
N THR A 413 -9.42 -12.26 -6.83
CA THR A 413 -7.98 -11.96 -6.93
C THR A 413 -7.20 -13.12 -7.56
N LEU A 414 -7.46 -14.36 -7.16
CA LEU A 414 -6.81 -15.53 -7.77
C LEU A 414 -7.15 -15.68 -9.26
N ILE A 415 -8.40 -15.42 -9.65
CA ILE A 415 -8.82 -15.41 -11.06
C ILE A 415 -8.04 -14.31 -11.82
N GLY A 416 -7.96 -13.10 -11.26
CA GLY A 416 -7.21 -12.00 -11.86
C GLY A 416 -5.73 -12.32 -12.05
N LEU A 417 -5.08 -12.93 -11.05
CA LEU A 417 -3.69 -13.35 -11.14
C LEU A 417 -3.48 -14.42 -12.21
N GLY A 418 -4.41 -15.37 -12.34
CA GLY A 418 -4.38 -16.36 -13.43
C GLY A 418 -4.46 -15.69 -14.81
N LEU A 419 -5.39 -14.75 -14.99
CA LEU A 419 -5.51 -13.96 -16.23
C LEU A 419 -4.26 -13.14 -16.52
N LYS A 420 -3.61 -12.57 -15.48
CA LYS A 420 -2.33 -11.86 -15.60
C LYS A 420 -1.25 -12.74 -16.22
N VAL A 421 -1.08 -13.95 -15.67
CA VAL A 421 -0.05 -14.89 -16.15
C VAL A 421 -0.29 -15.24 -17.61
N VAL A 422 -1.52 -15.64 -17.96
CA VAL A 422 -1.88 -15.99 -19.34
C VAL A 422 -1.67 -14.82 -20.31
N ALA A 423 -2.19 -13.63 -19.96
CA ALA A 423 -2.05 -12.46 -20.80
C ALA A 423 -0.59 -12.04 -20.98
N SER A 424 0.22 -12.11 -19.92
CA SER A 424 1.63 -11.74 -20.02
C SER A 424 2.44 -12.70 -20.88
N ILE A 425 2.23 -14.02 -20.74
CA ILE A 425 2.92 -15.03 -21.57
C ILE A 425 2.52 -14.87 -23.05
N ALA A 426 1.25 -14.57 -23.32
CA ALA A 426 0.77 -14.41 -24.70
C ALA A 426 1.25 -13.10 -25.34
N LEU A 427 1.26 -11.98 -24.61
CA LEU A 427 1.51 -10.66 -25.17
C LEU A 427 2.99 -10.21 -25.08
N ALA A 428 3.75 -10.67 -24.09
CA ALA A 428 5.13 -10.22 -23.92
C ALA A 428 6.05 -10.54 -25.13
N PRO A 429 5.95 -11.70 -25.80
CA PRO A 429 6.72 -11.96 -27.00
C PRO A 429 6.36 -11.06 -28.19
N LEU A 430 5.13 -10.51 -28.23
CA LEU A 430 4.60 -9.71 -29.33
C LEU A 430 4.87 -8.22 -29.19
N ILE A 431 4.73 -7.68 -27.99
CA ILE A 431 4.82 -6.24 -27.70
C ILE A 431 5.72 -5.92 -26.50
N GLY A 432 6.59 -6.84 -26.13
CA GLY A 432 7.59 -6.63 -25.08
C GLY A 432 7.00 -6.37 -23.71
N VAL A 433 7.60 -5.46 -22.94
CA VAL A 433 7.19 -5.10 -21.57
C VAL A 433 5.75 -4.56 -21.51
N PHE A 434 5.28 -3.94 -22.57
CA PHE A 434 3.90 -3.44 -22.63
C PHE A 434 2.87 -4.57 -22.56
N GLY A 435 3.19 -5.75 -23.10
CA GLY A 435 2.36 -6.95 -22.97
C GLY A 435 2.20 -7.39 -21.50
N MET A 436 3.26 -7.27 -20.72
CA MET A 436 3.23 -7.57 -19.29
C MET A 436 2.42 -6.53 -18.50
N ILE A 437 2.56 -5.24 -18.83
CA ILE A 437 1.79 -4.14 -18.22
C ILE A 437 0.30 -4.27 -18.56
N ILE A 438 -0.04 -4.61 -19.79
CA ILE A 438 -1.42 -4.90 -20.20
C ILE A 438 -1.97 -6.09 -19.41
N GLY A 439 -1.20 -7.16 -19.26
CA GLY A 439 -1.57 -8.29 -18.40
C GLY A 439 -1.88 -7.89 -16.97
N SER A 440 -1.10 -6.97 -16.39
CA SER A 440 -1.33 -6.39 -15.05
C SER A 440 -2.63 -5.59 -15.02
N THR A 441 -2.86 -4.78 -16.04
CA THR A 441 -4.06 -3.96 -16.20
C THR A 441 -5.32 -4.82 -16.36
N VAL A 442 -5.24 -5.91 -17.13
CA VAL A 442 -6.31 -6.93 -17.27
C VAL A 442 -6.62 -7.60 -15.94
N CYS A 443 -5.59 -7.95 -15.15
CA CYS A 443 -5.79 -8.48 -13.80
C CYS A 443 -6.62 -7.51 -12.95
N PHE A 444 -6.20 -6.25 -12.85
CA PHE A 444 -6.87 -5.24 -12.05
C PHE A 444 -8.30 -4.98 -12.53
N ALA A 445 -8.51 -4.92 -13.84
CA ALA A 445 -9.83 -4.78 -14.46
C ALA A 445 -10.75 -5.97 -14.13
N ALA A 446 -10.26 -7.20 -14.32
CA ALA A 446 -11.03 -8.40 -14.07
C ALA A 446 -11.47 -8.50 -12.62
N VAL A 447 -10.55 -8.29 -11.67
CA VAL A 447 -10.87 -8.30 -10.23
C VAL A 447 -11.88 -7.20 -9.90
N THR A 448 -11.70 -6.00 -10.43
CA THR A 448 -12.65 -4.89 -10.22
C THR A 448 -14.03 -5.26 -10.73
N LEU A 449 -14.15 -5.75 -11.96
CA LEU A 449 -15.43 -6.11 -12.57
C LEU A 449 -16.14 -7.24 -11.80
N LEU A 450 -15.40 -8.27 -11.39
CA LEU A 450 -15.95 -9.37 -10.61
C LEU A 450 -16.42 -8.90 -9.23
N ASN A 451 -15.64 -8.03 -8.57
CA ASN A 451 -16.02 -7.44 -7.29
C ASN A 451 -17.27 -6.58 -7.44
N LEU A 452 -17.31 -5.68 -8.42
CA LEU A 452 -18.47 -4.80 -8.66
C LEU A 452 -19.72 -5.59 -9.02
N ARG A 453 -19.60 -6.65 -9.83
CA ARG A 453 -20.73 -7.57 -10.12
C ARG A 453 -21.25 -8.23 -8.84
N HIS A 454 -20.37 -8.68 -7.97
CA HIS A 454 -20.77 -9.29 -6.70
C HIS A 454 -21.43 -8.29 -5.76
N ILE A 455 -20.85 -7.10 -5.62
CA ILE A 455 -21.40 -6.02 -4.78
C ILE A 455 -22.78 -5.60 -5.31
N ASN A 456 -22.95 -5.44 -6.63
CA ASN A 456 -24.18 -5.00 -7.26
C ASN A 456 -25.34 -6.01 -7.12
N ARG A 457 -25.09 -7.28 -6.80
CA ARG A 457 -26.13 -8.26 -6.47
C ARG A 457 -26.83 -7.96 -5.14
N GLU A 458 -26.11 -7.33 -4.21
CA GLU A 458 -26.64 -7.02 -2.87
C GLU A 458 -26.98 -5.53 -2.73
N VAL A 459 -26.19 -4.66 -3.36
CA VAL A 459 -26.30 -3.21 -3.20
C VAL A 459 -25.99 -2.54 -4.55
N LYS A 460 -26.96 -1.84 -5.14
CA LYS A 460 -26.77 -1.13 -6.41
C LYS A 460 -25.78 0.03 -6.24
N LEU A 461 -24.56 -0.14 -6.74
CA LEU A 461 -23.56 0.93 -6.74
C LEU A 461 -23.90 1.98 -7.81
N VAL A 462 -23.97 3.23 -7.39
CA VAL A 462 -24.14 4.38 -8.29
C VAL A 462 -22.89 5.27 -8.16
N VAL A 463 -21.86 4.97 -8.99
CA VAL A 463 -20.63 5.76 -8.98
C VAL A 463 -20.86 7.09 -9.70
N PHE A 464 -21.14 7.07 -11.00
CA PHE A 464 -21.43 8.26 -11.80
C PHE A 464 -22.82 8.23 -12.46
N GLY A 465 -23.55 7.11 -12.36
CA GLY A 465 -24.86 6.96 -12.99
C GLY A 465 -24.79 7.21 -14.50
N LYS A 466 -25.61 8.12 -15.02
CA LYS A 466 -25.60 8.52 -16.44
C LYS A 466 -24.43 9.44 -16.83
N ARG A 467 -23.51 9.78 -15.89
CA ARG A 467 -22.46 10.77 -16.09
C ARG A 467 -21.09 10.16 -16.44
N TRP A 468 -21.05 8.86 -16.79
CA TRP A 468 -19.81 8.20 -17.19
C TRP A 468 -19.17 8.83 -18.43
N LEU A 469 -19.97 9.15 -19.45
CA LEU A 469 -19.46 9.78 -20.67
C LEU A 469 -18.88 11.18 -20.39
N PRO A 470 -19.56 12.10 -19.69
CA PRO A 470 -18.96 13.36 -19.25
C PRO A 470 -17.69 13.19 -18.42
N TYR A 471 -17.63 12.16 -17.55
CA TYR A 471 -16.43 11.88 -16.77
C TYR A 471 -15.25 11.46 -17.66
N ILE A 472 -15.46 10.54 -18.59
CA ILE A 472 -14.44 10.08 -19.53
C ILE A 472 -13.99 11.25 -20.43
N ALA A 473 -14.90 12.09 -20.90
CA ALA A 473 -14.55 13.27 -21.66
C ALA A 473 -13.68 14.24 -20.87
N ALA A 474 -13.99 14.50 -19.58
CA ALA A 474 -13.17 15.34 -18.70
C ALA A 474 -11.75 14.76 -18.57
N VAL A 475 -11.63 13.45 -18.36
CA VAL A 475 -10.33 12.76 -18.27
C VAL A 475 -9.55 12.91 -19.58
N ALA A 476 -10.17 12.62 -20.73
CA ALA A 476 -9.52 12.67 -22.04
C ALA A 476 -9.06 14.09 -22.41
N ILE A 477 -9.93 15.09 -22.21
CA ILE A 477 -9.59 16.50 -22.50
C ILE A 477 -8.45 16.98 -21.61
N SER A 478 -8.49 16.65 -20.31
CA SER A 478 -7.41 17.01 -19.37
C SER A 478 -6.10 16.31 -19.72
N ALA A 479 -6.16 15.06 -20.20
CA ALA A 479 -5.02 14.32 -20.68
C ALA A 479 -4.36 15.01 -21.89
N LEU A 480 -5.14 15.30 -22.91
CA LEU A 480 -4.64 15.92 -24.14
C LEU A 480 -4.08 17.33 -23.88
N ALA A 481 -4.78 18.11 -23.06
CA ALA A 481 -4.32 19.46 -22.71
C ALA A 481 -3.02 19.42 -21.87
N GLY A 482 -2.91 18.48 -20.92
CA GLY A 482 -1.72 18.29 -20.12
C GLY A 482 -0.51 17.84 -20.95
N TRP A 483 -0.72 16.90 -21.86
CA TRP A 483 0.32 16.46 -22.79
C TRP A 483 0.79 17.60 -23.70
N GLY A 484 -0.14 18.35 -24.29
CA GLY A 484 0.18 19.51 -25.12
C GLY A 484 0.93 20.59 -24.33
N ALA A 485 0.55 20.83 -23.07
CA ALA A 485 1.23 21.79 -22.20
C ALA A 485 2.66 21.35 -21.86
N GLU A 486 2.87 20.06 -21.53
CA GLU A 486 4.20 19.50 -21.30
C GLU A 486 5.09 19.70 -22.55
N TYR A 487 4.59 19.26 -23.69
CA TYR A 487 5.30 19.36 -24.96
C TYR A 487 5.69 20.82 -25.28
N ALA A 488 4.74 21.76 -25.18
CA ALA A 488 4.98 23.17 -25.45
C ALA A 488 6.05 23.76 -24.54
N VAL A 489 6.01 23.44 -23.23
CA VAL A 489 7.01 23.95 -22.28
C VAL A 489 8.39 23.34 -22.53
N LEU A 490 8.48 22.06 -22.88
CA LEU A 490 9.75 21.42 -23.24
C LEU A 490 10.36 22.09 -24.48
N GLU A 491 9.56 22.42 -25.50
CA GLU A 491 10.04 23.14 -26.68
C GLU A 491 10.51 24.57 -26.34
N LEU A 492 9.73 25.32 -25.58
CA LEU A 492 10.04 26.70 -25.19
C LEU A 492 11.25 26.79 -24.23
N SER A 493 11.53 25.75 -23.50
CA SER A 493 12.62 25.71 -22.49
C SER A 493 13.89 25.01 -22.96
N LYS A 494 14.06 24.73 -24.25
CA LYS A 494 15.24 24.05 -24.84
C LYS A 494 16.59 24.71 -24.49
N GLY A 495 16.59 26.01 -24.23
CA GLY A 495 17.81 26.77 -23.84
C GLY A 495 18.13 26.72 -22.33
N LEU A 496 17.28 26.12 -21.50
CA LEU A 496 17.48 26.05 -20.07
C LEU A 496 18.19 24.75 -19.65
N PRO A 497 18.80 24.70 -18.46
CA PRO A 497 19.31 23.45 -17.90
C PRO A 497 18.21 22.37 -17.85
N ALA A 498 18.54 21.14 -18.29
CA ALA A 498 17.57 20.05 -18.48
C ALA A 498 16.64 19.82 -17.26
N LYS A 499 17.20 19.83 -16.03
CA LYS A 499 16.39 19.65 -14.80
C LYS A 499 15.39 20.78 -14.57
N LEU A 500 15.74 22.02 -14.94
CA LEU A 500 14.83 23.16 -14.84
C LEU A 500 13.71 23.07 -15.89
N SER A 501 14.06 22.70 -17.13
CA SER A 501 13.08 22.44 -18.19
C SER A 501 12.08 21.36 -17.77
N TYR A 502 12.55 20.24 -17.24
CA TYR A 502 11.69 19.16 -16.74
C TYR A 502 10.81 19.60 -15.56
N PHE A 503 11.34 20.41 -14.64
CA PHE A 503 10.57 20.95 -13.53
C PHE A 503 9.43 21.85 -14.01
N LEU A 504 9.71 22.77 -14.94
CA LEU A 504 8.71 23.66 -15.52
C LEU A 504 7.65 22.89 -16.31
N ALA A 505 8.06 21.92 -17.12
CA ALA A 505 7.14 21.11 -17.91
C ALA A 505 6.24 20.24 -17.03
N ALA A 506 6.79 19.51 -16.05
CA ALA A 506 6.02 18.71 -15.12
C ALA A 506 5.08 19.58 -14.25
N GLY A 507 5.55 20.75 -13.79
CA GLY A 507 4.76 21.70 -13.01
C GLY A 507 3.59 22.28 -13.81
N THR A 508 3.83 22.68 -15.06
CA THR A 508 2.77 23.18 -15.95
C THR A 508 1.76 22.08 -16.27
N ALA A 509 2.22 20.87 -16.60
CA ALA A 509 1.33 19.73 -16.81
C ALA A 509 0.48 19.46 -15.56
N ALA A 510 1.05 19.52 -14.36
CA ALA A 510 0.31 19.33 -13.11
C ALA A 510 -0.79 20.37 -12.90
N ILE A 511 -0.51 21.64 -13.19
CA ILE A 511 -1.49 22.73 -13.09
C ILE A 511 -2.59 22.55 -14.13
N VAL A 512 -2.23 22.25 -15.37
CA VAL A 512 -3.20 22.06 -16.46
C VAL A 512 -4.06 20.83 -16.23
N VAL A 513 -3.46 19.68 -15.99
CA VAL A 513 -4.22 18.43 -15.73
C VAL A 513 -5.10 18.60 -14.50
N GLY A 514 -4.53 19.03 -13.36
CA GLY A 514 -5.29 19.15 -12.12
C GLY A 514 -6.37 20.24 -12.22
N GLY A 515 -6.03 21.44 -12.72
CA GLY A 515 -6.96 22.56 -12.83
C GLY A 515 -8.11 22.25 -13.80
N LEU A 516 -7.76 21.84 -15.04
CA LEU A 516 -8.76 21.55 -16.08
C LEU A 516 -9.64 20.36 -15.73
N TYR A 517 -9.07 19.31 -15.14
CA TYR A 517 -9.83 18.13 -14.69
C TYR A 517 -10.94 18.53 -13.72
N PHE A 518 -10.62 19.26 -12.66
CA PHE A 518 -11.64 19.66 -11.68
C PHE A 518 -12.63 20.67 -12.24
N VAL A 519 -12.18 21.62 -13.08
CA VAL A 519 -13.07 22.57 -13.76
C VAL A 519 -14.06 21.82 -14.66
N LEU A 520 -13.59 20.89 -15.47
CA LEU A 520 -14.47 20.10 -16.36
C LEU A 520 -15.43 19.20 -15.56
N LEU A 521 -15.01 18.58 -14.46
CA LEU A 521 -15.91 17.80 -13.63
C LEU A 521 -17.05 18.63 -13.05
N ILE A 522 -16.79 19.90 -12.72
CA ILE A 522 -17.79 20.82 -12.23
C ILE A 522 -18.71 21.28 -13.38
N MET A 523 -18.12 21.73 -14.51
CA MET A 523 -18.85 22.20 -15.68
C MET A 523 -19.77 21.13 -16.27
N LEU A 524 -19.27 19.91 -16.37
CA LEU A 524 -20.03 18.74 -16.85
C LEU A 524 -20.95 18.12 -15.79
N ARG A 525 -21.05 18.77 -14.62
CA ARG A 525 -21.89 18.35 -13.48
C ARG A 525 -21.65 16.91 -13.03
N VAL A 526 -20.42 16.43 -13.16
CA VAL A 526 -20.03 15.10 -12.67
C VAL A 526 -19.95 15.11 -11.14
N ILE A 527 -19.36 16.17 -10.58
CA ILE A 527 -19.35 16.40 -9.11
C ILE A 527 -20.68 17.00 -8.70
N THR A 528 -21.29 16.41 -7.67
CA THR A 528 -22.57 16.87 -7.10
C THR A 528 -22.37 17.76 -5.89
N ALA A 529 -23.42 18.50 -5.50
CA ALA A 529 -23.41 19.32 -4.28
C ALA A 529 -23.17 18.45 -3.02
N ASP A 530 -23.66 17.20 -3.01
CA ASP A 530 -23.46 16.25 -1.92
C ASP A 530 -22.00 15.81 -1.83
N ASP A 531 -21.31 15.63 -2.97
CA ASP A 531 -19.90 15.30 -3.00
C ASP A 531 -19.06 16.44 -2.39
N ILE A 532 -19.38 17.70 -2.72
CA ILE A 532 -18.71 18.88 -2.17
C ILE A 532 -18.98 19.06 -0.68
N SER A 533 -20.20 18.74 -0.23
CA SER A 533 -20.55 18.82 1.19
C SER A 533 -19.75 17.86 2.06
N SER A 534 -19.30 16.74 1.49
CA SER A 534 -18.50 15.71 2.15
C SER A 534 -17.00 16.04 2.21
N LEU A 535 -16.52 17.09 1.50
CA LEU A 535 -15.14 17.51 1.52
C LEU A 535 -14.75 18.20 2.84
N PRO A 536 -13.48 18.07 3.30
CA PRO A 536 -12.97 18.84 4.44
C PRO A 536 -13.16 20.34 4.25
N GLY A 537 -13.51 21.07 5.31
CA GLY A 537 -13.94 22.48 5.26
C GLY A 537 -12.99 23.43 4.52
N ARG A 538 -11.67 23.15 4.52
CA ARG A 538 -10.68 23.95 3.78
C ARG A 538 -10.82 23.83 2.26
N LEU A 539 -11.20 22.66 1.75
CA LEU A 539 -11.41 22.42 0.31
C LEU A 539 -12.83 22.78 -0.13
N ARG A 540 -13.80 22.72 0.77
CA ARG A 540 -15.21 22.99 0.47
C ARG A 540 -15.45 24.41 -0.07
N LYS A 541 -14.81 25.44 0.49
CA LYS A 541 -15.01 26.86 0.11
C LYS A 541 -14.62 27.16 -1.36
N PRO A 542 -13.43 26.78 -1.86
CA PRO A 542 -13.07 27.03 -3.27
C PRO A 542 -13.98 26.27 -4.24
N PHE A 543 -14.33 25.01 -3.96
CA PHE A 543 -15.25 24.24 -4.80
C PHE A 543 -16.67 24.81 -4.83
N GLN A 544 -17.18 25.34 -3.72
CA GLN A 544 -18.47 26.03 -3.68
C GLN A 544 -18.48 27.32 -4.49
N ARG A 545 -17.36 28.07 -4.51
CA ARG A 545 -17.22 29.27 -5.34
C ARG A 545 -17.23 28.92 -6.83
N LEU A 546 -16.50 27.90 -7.24
CA LEU A 546 -16.48 27.41 -8.63
C LEU A 546 -17.87 26.93 -9.08
N MET A 547 -18.63 26.21 -8.23
CA MET A 547 -19.99 25.80 -8.55
C MET A 547 -20.96 26.96 -8.77
N LYS A 548 -20.77 28.10 -8.11
CA LYS A 548 -21.62 29.29 -8.32
C LYS A 548 -21.39 29.95 -9.67
N LEU A 549 -20.24 29.72 -10.30
CA LEU A 549 -19.91 30.24 -11.63
C LEU A 549 -20.54 29.43 -12.78
N VAL A 550 -21.05 28.23 -12.50
CA VAL A 550 -21.68 27.38 -13.53
C VAL A 550 -23.17 27.71 -13.65
N PRO A 551 -23.68 28.05 -14.85
CA PRO A 551 -25.11 28.34 -15.06
C PRO A 551 -25.99 27.16 -14.59
N GLY A 552 -26.91 27.40 -13.69
CA GLY A 552 -27.78 26.37 -13.08
C GLY A 552 -27.25 25.71 -11.80
N GLY A 553 -26.13 26.19 -11.23
CA GLY A 553 -25.51 25.69 -10.00
C GLY A 553 -26.16 26.22 -8.69
N ARG A 554 -27.40 26.71 -8.73
CA ARG A 554 -28.12 27.08 -7.50
C ARG A 554 -28.31 25.82 -6.65
N LEU A 555 -27.59 25.77 -5.53
CA LEU A 555 -27.87 24.84 -4.44
C LEU A 555 -29.35 25.00 -4.09
N LYS A 556 -30.22 24.09 -4.49
CA LYS A 556 -31.49 23.92 -3.77
C LYS A 556 -31.09 23.51 -2.36
N ALA A 557 -31.18 24.44 -1.43
CA ALA A 557 -31.16 24.13 -0.02
C ALA A 557 -32.32 23.15 0.17
N GLY A 558 -31.99 21.89 0.36
CA GLY A 558 -33.00 20.88 0.72
C GLY A 558 -33.58 21.26 2.06
N GLY A 559 -34.89 21.43 2.12
CA GLY A 559 -35.66 21.41 3.33
C GLY A 559 -35.63 20.04 3.99
#